data_1f209a87f9cee9ab2b705923bf360dcd
#
_entry.id   1f209a87f9cee9ab2b705923bf360dcd
#
_cell.length_a   1.000
_cell.length_b   1.000
_cell.length_c   1.000
_cell.angle_alpha   90.00
_cell.angle_beta   90.00
_cell.angle_gamma   90.00
#
_symmetry.space_group_name_H-M   'P 1'
#
loop_
_entity.id
_entity.type
_entity.pdbx_description
1 polymer ?
#
loop_
_entity_poly.entity_id
_entity_poly.type
_entity_poly.pdbx_seq_one_letter_code
_entity_poly.pdbx_strand_id
1 'polypeptide(L)'
;MNRSATLGQDPERGSGTVLGLALLLVGILACGAIALILSAGHAATRAGTAADLAALAAADTARGLREGEPCAVAVQIAGSNGAGVEHCALQGGQVVKVSVSVPVGFTFAGLNVYQARATARAGPPPLWN
;
A
#
# COMPACT_ATOMS: atom_id res chain seq x y z
N MET A 1 57.93 -42.66 -28.48
CA MET A 1 57.64 -41.79 -27.33
C MET A 1 56.20 -41.38 -27.40
N ASN A 2 55.34 -42.12 -26.73
CA ASN A 2 53.92 -41.78 -26.60
C ASN A 2 53.73 -40.77 -25.46
N ARG A 3 53.46 -39.51 -25.82
CA ARG A 3 52.86 -38.58 -24.87
C ARG A 3 51.35 -38.76 -24.98
N SER A 4 50.82 -39.54 -24.08
CA SER A 4 49.38 -39.53 -23.82
C SER A 4 49.02 -38.14 -23.31
N ALA A 5 48.39 -37.35 -24.16
CA ALA A 5 47.73 -36.14 -23.74
C ALA A 5 46.52 -36.61 -22.90
N THR A 6 46.67 -36.58 -21.60
CA THR A 6 45.54 -36.65 -20.67
C THR A 6 44.76 -35.35 -20.94
N LEU A 7 43.70 -35.50 -21.69
CA LEU A 7 42.65 -34.48 -21.76
C LEU A 7 42.11 -34.33 -20.34
N GLY A 8 42.59 -33.30 -19.62
CA GLY A 8 42.02 -32.90 -18.35
C GLY A 8 40.54 -32.63 -18.60
N GLN A 9 39.72 -33.52 -18.10
CA GLN A 9 38.30 -33.24 -17.93
C GLN A 9 38.25 -32.11 -16.87
N ASP A 10 38.01 -30.90 -17.34
CA ASP A 10 37.75 -29.78 -16.47
C ASP A 10 36.49 -30.07 -15.67
N PRO A 11 36.59 -30.33 -14.35
CA PRO A 11 35.40 -30.57 -13.51
C PRO A 11 34.50 -29.32 -13.37
N GLU A 12 34.90 -28.24 -13.99
CA GLU A 12 34.26 -26.92 -13.86
C GLU A 12 33.16 -26.64 -14.90
N ARG A 13 32.94 -27.53 -15.88
CA ARG A 13 31.93 -27.32 -16.92
C ARG A 13 30.49 -27.27 -16.43
N GLY A 14 30.19 -27.77 -15.22
CA GLY A 14 28.85 -27.77 -14.63
C GLY A 14 28.63 -26.63 -13.61
N SER A 15 29.69 -26.07 -13.05
CA SER A 15 29.56 -25.08 -11.95
C SER A 15 29.04 -23.74 -12.45
N GLY A 16 29.41 -23.32 -13.67
CA GLY A 16 28.95 -22.06 -14.24
C GLY A 16 27.44 -22.01 -14.51
N THR A 17 26.87 -23.12 -14.98
CA THR A 17 25.40 -23.19 -15.24
C THR A 17 24.60 -23.22 -13.95
N VAL A 18 25.07 -23.91 -12.92
CA VAL A 18 24.46 -23.93 -11.59
C VAL A 18 24.51 -22.55 -10.95
N LEU A 19 25.68 -21.90 -11.01
CA LEU A 19 25.86 -20.53 -10.50
C LEU A 19 24.94 -19.56 -11.26
N GLY A 20 24.89 -19.63 -12.59
CA GLY A 20 24.02 -18.81 -13.41
C GLY A 20 22.55 -18.98 -13.08
N LEU A 21 22.09 -20.22 -12.88
CA LEU A 21 20.71 -20.50 -12.47
C LEU A 21 20.42 -19.96 -11.06
N ALA A 22 21.35 -20.13 -10.12
CA ALA A 22 21.19 -19.61 -8.75
C ALA A 22 21.08 -18.08 -8.74
N LEU A 23 21.93 -17.38 -9.50
CA LEU A 23 21.85 -15.92 -9.62
C LEU A 23 20.55 -15.44 -10.26
N LEU A 24 20.05 -16.15 -11.25
CA LEU A 24 18.79 -15.85 -11.91
C LEU A 24 17.62 -16.01 -10.93
N LEU A 25 17.59 -17.07 -10.14
CA LEU A 25 16.57 -17.29 -9.10
C LEU A 25 16.62 -16.19 -8.04
N VAL A 26 17.80 -15.84 -7.55
CA VAL A 26 17.96 -14.73 -6.59
C VAL A 26 17.47 -13.42 -7.18
N GLY A 27 17.79 -13.16 -8.46
CA GLY A 27 17.30 -11.97 -9.17
C GLY A 27 15.78 -11.91 -9.24
N ILE A 28 15.13 -13.00 -9.60
CA ILE A 28 13.65 -13.08 -9.66
C ILE A 28 13.03 -12.87 -8.29
N LEU A 29 13.57 -13.49 -7.25
CA LEU A 29 13.08 -13.31 -5.88
C LEU A 29 13.26 -11.87 -5.39
N ALA A 30 14.40 -11.24 -5.69
CA ALA A 30 14.64 -9.85 -5.34
C ALA A 30 13.66 -8.89 -6.05
N CYS A 31 13.42 -9.08 -7.35
CA CYS A 31 12.43 -8.31 -8.11
C CYS A 31 11.02 -8.47 -7.54
N GLY A 32 10.64 -9.70 -7.19
CA GLY A 32 9.35 -9.99 -6.55
C GLY A 32 9.19 -9.28 -5.21
N ALA A 33 10.21 -9.30 -4.38
CA ALA A 33 10.21 -8.61 -3.08
C ALA A 33 10.07 -7.09 -3.23
N ILE A 34 10.79 -6.49 -4.18
CA ILE A 34 10.69 -5.04 -4.47
C ILE A 34 9.28 -4.70 -4.95
N ALA A 35 8.70 -5.48 -5.84
CA ALA A 35 7.35 -5.24 -6.34
C ALA A 35 6.30 -5.27 -5.23
N LEU A 36 6.43 -6.18 -4.26
CA LEU A 36 5.54 -6.24 -3.09
C LEU A 36 5.68 -5.01 -2.20
N ILE A 37 6.90 -4.55 -1.94
CA ILE A 37 7.15 -3.35 -1.14
C ILE A 37 6.55 -2.11 -1.81
N LEU A 38 6.74 -1.95 -3.12
CA LEU A 38 6.18 -0.83 -3.87
C LEU A 38 4.65 -0.85 -3.87
N SER A 39 4.03 -2.01 -4.04
CA SER A 39 2.57 -2.13 -4.02
C SER A 39 1.97 -1.77 -2.66
N ALA A 40 2.62 -2.16 -1.57
CA ALA A 40 2.23 -1.80 -0.21
C ALA A 40 2.36 -0.28 0.03
N GLY A 41 3.45 0.33 -0.46
CA GLY A 41 3.66 1.78 -0.40
C GLY A 41 2.58 2.58 -1.13
N HIS A 42 2.20 2.16 -2.33
CA HIS A 42 1.12 2.80 -3.09
C HIS A 42 -0.24 2.69 -2.38
N ALA A 43 -0.55 1.54 -1.81
CA ALA A 43 -1.79 1.36 -1.06
C ALA A 43 -1.83 2.22 0.21
N ALA A 44 -0.72 2.34 0.94
CA ALA A 44 -0.60 3.20 2.11
C ALA A 44 -0.78 4.68 1.77
N THR A 45 -0.15 5.16 0.69
CA THR A 45 -0.31 6.54 0.22
C THR A 45 -1.74 6.82 -0.20
N ARG A 46 -2.38 5.90 -0.92
CA ARG A 46 -3.79 6.02 -1.31
C ARG A 46 -4.71 6.06 -0.09
N ALA A 47 -4.48 5.22 0.92
CA ALA A 47 -5.24 5.22 2.15
C ALA A 47 -5.10 6.56 2.90
N GLY A 48 -3.88 7.09 3.01
CA GLY A 48 -3.62 8.41 3.60
C GLY A 48 -4.38 9.52 2.90
N THR A 49 -4.23 9.63 1.59
CA THR A 49 -4.92 10.65 0.78
C THR A 49 -6.44 10.52 0.89
N ALA A 50 -6.98 9.30 0.82
CA ALA A 50 -8.41 9.08 0.95
C ALA A 50 -8.94 9.47 2.34
N ALA A 51 -8.19 9.16 3.40
CA ALA A 51 -8.54 9.53 4.77
C ALA A 51 -8.56 11.07 4.95
N ASP A 52 -7.54 11.75 4.45
CA ASP A 52 -7.41 13.20 4.55
C ASP A 52 -8.55 13.91 3.81
N LEU A 53 -8.82 13.52 2.57
CA LEU A 53 -9.90 14.10 1.77
C LEU A 53 -11.29 13.81 2.37
N ALA A 54 -11.50 12.60 2.85
CA ALA A 54 -12.76 12.22 3.49
C ALA A 54 -12.99 12.99 4.80
N ALA A 55 -11.96 13.11 5.65
CA ALA A 55 -12.04 13.86 6.89
C ALA A 55 -12.28 15.36 6.65
N LEU A 56 -11.59 15.94 5.65
CA LEU A 56 -11.76 17.34 5.29
C LEU A 56 -13.18 17.62 4.79
N ALA A 57 -13.67 16.82 3.85
CA ALA A 57 -15.02 16.96 3.31
C ALA A 57 -16.11 16.77 4.39
N ALA A 58 -15.92 15.82 5.30
CA ALA A 58 -16.83 15.60 6.42
C ALA A 58 -16.80 16.76 7.41
N ALA A 59 -15.62 17.34 7.69
CA ALA A 59 -15.49 18.51 8.56
C ALA A 59 -16.17 19.75 7.95
N ASP A 60 -16.03 19.96 6.64
CA ASP A 60 -16.72 21.03 5.92
C ASP A 60 -18.25 20.87 5.99
N THR A 61 -18.73 19.65 5.87
CA THR A 61 -20.15 19.32 6.05
C THR A 61 -20.61 19.59 7.49
N ALA A 62 -19.83 19.18 8.48
CA ALA A 62 -20.14 19.44 9.90
C ALA A 62 -20.18 20.92 10.26
N ARG A 63 -19.47 21.75 9.49
CA ARG A 63 -19.44 23.22 9.63
C ARG A 63 -20.54 23.91 8.83
N GLY A 64 -21.34 23.18 8.07
CA GLY A 64 -22.38 23.72 7.21
C GLY A 64 -21.87 24.37 5.92
N LEU A 65 -20.60 24.16 5.55
CA LEU A 65 -19.99 24.63 4.30
C LEU A 65 -20.35 23.75 3.11
N ARG A 66 -20.83 22.55 3.39
CA ARG A 66 -21.25 21.56 2.41
C ARG A 66 -22.54 20.91 2.88
N GLU A 67 -23.45 20.62 1.94
CA GLU A 67 -24.68 19.91 2.22
C GLU A 67 -24.44 18.41 2.46
N GLY A 68 -25.25 17.80 3.30
CA GLY A 68 -25.26 16.38 3.58
C GLY A 68 -24.98 16.04 5.05
N GLU A 69 -24.83 14.74 5.28
CA GLU A 69 -24.43 14.22 6.59
C GLU A 69 -22.92 13.95 6.56
N PRO A 70 -22.15 14.42 7.57
CA PRO A 70 -20.68 14.36 7.53
C PRO A 70 -20.09 12.98 7.23
N CYS A 71 -20.58 11.93 7.89
CA CYS A 71 -20.03 10.59 7.66
C CYS A 71 -20.47 9.97 6.34
N ALA A 72 -21.66 10.33 5.82
CA ALA A 72 -22.09 9.91 4.49
C ALA A 72 -21.20 10.54 3.41
N VAL A 73 -20.85 11.82 3.57
CA VAL A 73 -19.91 12.51 2.68
C VAL A 73 -18.51 11.89 2.76
N ALA A 74 -18.04 11.54 3.96
CA ALA A 74 -16.77 10.83 4.13
C ALA A 74 -16.73 9.52 3.36
N VAL A 75 -17.80 8.71 3.44
CA VAL A 75 -17.92 7.43 2.72
C VAL A 75 -17.86 7.65 1.21
N GLN A 76 -18.57 8.64 0.69
CA GLN A 76 -18.58 8.97 -0.72
C GLN A 76 -17.20 9.39 -1.23
N ILE A 77 -16.51 10.27 -0.50
CA ILE A 77 -15.19 10.77 -0.90
C ILE A 77 -14.13 9.68 -0.79
N ALA A 78 -14.13 8.89 0.29
CA ALA A 78 -13.22 7.75 0.42
C ALA A 78 -13.43 6.74 -0.72
N GLY A 79 -14.67 6.40 -1.04
CA GLY A 79 -15.02 5.49 -2.13
C GLY A 79 -14.53 5.97 -3.48
N SER A 80 -14.65 7.27 -3.77
CA SER A 80 -14.13 7.89 -5.00
C SER A 80 -12.59 7.79 -5.12
N ASN A 81 -11.89 7.60 -3.99
CA ASN A 81 -10.45 7.42 -3.92
C ASN A 81 -10.03 5.96 -3.74
N GLY A 82 -10.96 5.02 -3.92
CA GLY A 82 -10.70 3.58 -3.84
C GLY A 82 -10.47 3.06 -2.43
N ALA A 83 -11.01 3.75 -1.41
CA ALA A 83 -10.92 3.36 -0.01
C ALA A 83 -12.30 3.14 0.59
N GLY A 84 -12.38 2.21 1.54
CA GLY A 84 -13.57 2.01 2.37
C GLY A 84 -13.42 2.69 3.73
N VAL A 85 -14.47 3.34 4.23
CA VAL A 85 -14.48 3.91 5.58
C VAL A 85 -14.75 2.78 6.59
N GLU A 86 -13.83 2.61 7.53
CA GLU A 86 -14.00 1.67 8.64
C GLU A 86 -14.64 2.35 9.86
N HIS A 87 -14.21 3.60 10.12
CA HIS A 87 -14.70 4.40 11.22
C HIS A 87 -14.86 5.85 10.82
N CYS A 88 -15.99 6.44 11.19
CA CYS A 88 -16.21 7.88 11.10
C CYS A 88 -16.87 8.35 12.40
N ALA A 89 -16.31 9.37 13.03
CA ALA A 89 -16.85 9.92 14.27
C ALA A 89 -16.67 11.44 14.30
N LEU A 90 -17.75 12.14 14.65
CA LEU A 90 -17.69 13.54 15.03
C LEU A 90 -17.18 13.63 16.46
N GLN A 91 -16.07 14.33 16.62
CA GLN A 91 -15.52 14.70 17.90
C GLN A 91 -15.91 16.14 18.21
N GLY A 92 -16.12 16.51 19.47
CA GLY A 92 -16.59 17.84 19.83
C GLY A 92 -15.87 18.97 19.07
N GLY A 93 -16.56 20.10 18.84
CA GLY A 93 -16.00 21.27 18.16
C GLY A 93 -15.87 21.16 16.65
N GLN A 94 -16.75 20.41 16.00
CA GLN A 94 -16.78 20.24 14.52
C GLN A 94 -15.55 19.51 13.95
N VAL A 95 -14.90 18.70 14.79
CA VAL A 95 -13.79 17.85 14.38
C VAL A 95 -14.33 16.50 13.94
N VAL A 96 -13.94 16.03 12.77
CA VAL A 96 -14.29 14.70 12.26
C VAL A 96 -13.05 13.85 12.15
N LYS A 97 -13.11 12.65 12.70
CA LYS A 97 -12.08 11.61 12.57
C LYS A 97 -12.58 10.52 11.63
N VAL A 98 -11.81 10.22 10.60
CA VAL A 98 -12.13 9.19 9.62
C VAL A 98 -10.99 8.19 9.53
N SER A 99 -11.32 6.92 9.62
CA SER A 99 -10.39 5.81 9.38
C SER A 99 -10.83 5.05 8.15
N VAL A 100 -9.90 4.82 7.25
CA VAL A 100 -10.16 4.13 5.97
C VAL A 100 -9.22 2.95 5.79
N SER A 101 -9.64 2.00 4.95
CA SER A 101 -8.81 0.90 4.48
C SER A 101 -8.81 0.84 2.96
N VAL A 102 -7.65 0.45 2.40
CA VAL A 102 -7.46 0.21 0.97
C VAL A 102 -6.89 -1.20 0.82
N PRO A 103 -7.51 -2.07 -0.02
CA PRO A 103 -6.93 -3.38 -0.30
C PRO A 103 -5.59 -3.20 -1.02
N VAL A 104 -4.56 -3.90 -0.56
CA VAL A 104 -3.31 -4.02 -1.31
C VAL A 104 -3.56 -4.97 -2.48
N GLY A 105 -3.13 -4.57 -3.68
CA GLY A 105 -3.45 -5.24 -4.95
C GLY A 105 -2.92 -6.68 -5.12
N PHE A 106 -2.67 -7.40 -4.03
CA PHE A 106 -2.28 -8.80 -4.03
C PHE A 106 -3.38 -9.63 -3.37
N THR A 107 -4.18 -10.29 -4.21
CA THR A 107 -5.14 -11.31 -3.76
C THR A 107 -4.53 -12.69 -3.96
N PHE A 108 -4.32 -13.42 -2.88
CA PHE A 108 -3.97 -14.84 -2.94
C PHE A 108 -5.21 -15.70 -2.67
N ALA A 109 -5.54 -16.59 -3.59
CA ALA A 109 -6.70 -17.48 -3.49
C ALA A 109 -8.03 -16.77 -3.18
N GLY A 110 -8.24 -15.56 -3.72
CA GLY A 110 -9.48 -14.78 -3.51
C GLY A 110 -9.56 -14.07 -2.15
N LEU A 111 -8.51 -14.15 -1.33
CA LEU A 111 -8.43 -13.47 -0.04
C LEU A 111 -7.53 -12.24 -0.14
N ASN A 112 -8.02 -11.10 0.34
CA ASN A 112 -7.20 -9.92 0.55
C ASN A 112 -6.31 -10.15 1.77
N VAL A 113 -5.04 -10.47 1.53
CA VAL A 113 -4.10 -10.85 2.59
C VAL A 113 -3.64 -9.65 3.41
N TYR A 114 -3.72 -8.45 2.86
CA TYR A 114 -3.30 -7.22 3.54
C TYR A 114 -4.11 -6.01 3.10
N GLN A 115 -4.45 -5.15 4.06
CA GLN A 115 -5.11 -3.87 3.82
C GLN A 115 -4.25 -2.75 4.40
N ALA A 116 -4.01 -1.72 3.60
CA ALA A 116 -3.43 -0.48 4.11
C ALA A 116 -4.52 0.33 4.81
N ARG A 117 -4.23 0.79 6.02
CA ARG A 117 -5.15 1.60 6.82
C ARG A 117 -4.54 2.96 7.07
N ALA A 118 -5.40 3.97 7.09
CA ALA A 118 -5.03 5.31 7.47
C ALA A 118 -6.14 5.97 8.27
N THR A 119 -5.77 6.89 9.14
CA THR A 119 -6.71 7.68 9.93
C THR A 119 -6.36 9.14 9.78
N ALA A 120 -7.35 9.96 9.49
CA ALA A 120 -7.22 11.40 9.42
C ALA A 120 -8.21 12.10 10.33
N ARG A 121 -7.91 13.33 10.65
CA ARG A 121 -8.68 14.19 11.53
C ARG A 121 -8.72 15.58 10.94
N ALA A 122 -9.90 16.11 10.72
CA ALA A 122 -10.07 17.47 10.23
C ALA A 122 -11.06 18.24 11.10
N GLY A 123 -10.83 19.53 11.21
CA GLY A 123 -11.66 20.43 12.00
C GLY A 123 -11.23 21.87 11.83
N PRO A 124 -11.88 22.83 12.52
CA PRO A 124 -11.48 24.22 12.48
C PRO A 124 -10.05 24.37 13.02
N PRO A 125 -9.31 25.39 12.53
CA PRO A 125 -7.98 25.69 13.05
C PRO A 125 -8.05 26.03 14.53
N PRO A 126 -7.01 25.69 15.31
CA PRO A 126 -6.95 26.09 16.72
C PRO A 126 -6.97 27.61 16.83
N LEU A 127 -7.78 28.11 17.74
CA LEU A 127 -7.78 29.54 18.05
C LEU A 127 -6.45 29.85 18.75
N TRP A 128 -5.60 30.59 18.08
CA TRP A 128 -4.39 31.16 18.69
C TRP A 128 -4.78 32.30 19.61
N ASN A 129 -4.69 32.04 20.89
CA ASN A 129 -4.80 33.09 21.91
C ASN A 129 -3.41 33.67 22.16
#